data_78849406e1b8e4bbf82df4a2044a497a
#
_entry.id   78849406e1b8e4bbf82df4a2044a497a
#
_cell.length_a   1.000
_cell.length_b   1.000
_cell.length_c   1.000
_cell.angle_alpha   90.00
_cell.angle_beta   90.00
_cell.angle_gamma   90.00
#
_symmetry.space_group_name_H-M   'P 1'
#
loop_
_entity.id
_entity.type
_entity.pdbx_description
1 polymer ?
#
loop_
_entity_poly.entity_id
_entity_poly.type
_entity_poly.pdbx_seq_one_letter_code
_entity_poly.pdbx_strand_id
1 'polypeptide(L)'
;MVEIDLSALQLSVEEIVIRLACAMLIGSVIGVEREFTHRPAGLRTHMLVALGACAVMITSQMLFCQYRPYGATADPGRLSAQVIAGVGFLGAGTILREGVIVKGLTTAASIWAVACLGIAVGAGYYTVALIGLGCILISLTFFEWLQHKLFRNRFNRYTFTVKCTDVVPAIEKITTMIHNKDARMSTIQVEDEGQGVCMITFNTDFAGRHAQKRHEAFIRELTDDSNFISIKSEKLTG
;
A
#
# COMPACT_ATOMS: atom_id res chain seq x y z
N MET A 1 -40.75 -34.27 1.21
CA MET A 1 -39.36 -34.35 1.63
C MET A 1 -38.55 -34.44 0.33
N VAL A 2 -37.90 -33.38 -0.09
CA VAL A 2 -37.10 -33.38 -1.37
C VAL A 2 -35.83 -34.17 -1.03
N GLU A 3 -35.68 -35.36 -1.61
CA GLU A 3 -34.41 -36.09 -1.61
C GLU A 3 -33.40 -35.23 -2.42
N ILE A 4 -32.53 -34.56 -1.70
CA ILE A 4 -31.41 -33.84 -2.32
C ILE A 4 -30.39 -34.92 -2.65
N ASP A 5 -30.16 -35.14 -3.94
CA ASP A 5 -29.13 -36.01 -4.44
C ASP A 5 -27.74 -35.46 -4.00
N LEU A 6 -27.16 -36.11 -3.00
CA LEU A 6 -25.88 -35.73 -2.41
C LEU A 6 -24.70 -36.00 -3.33
N SER A 7 -24.87 -36.84 -4.37
CA SER A 7 -23.83 -37.06 -5.40
C SER A 7 -23.64 -35.84 -6.28
N ALA A 8 -24.69 -35.05 -6.48
CA ALA A 8 -24.63 -33.78 -7.25
C ALA A 8 -23.93 -32.62 -6.49
N LEU A 9 -23.65 -32.78 -5.19
CA LEU A 9 -22.96 -31.79 -4.35
C LEU A 9 -21.45 -32.03 -4.22
N GLN A 10 -20.93 -33.17 -4.72
CA GLN A 10 -19.50 -33.39 -4.78
C GLN A 10 -18.89 -32.62 -5.94
N LEU A 11 -18.00 -31.67 -5.63
CA LEU A 11 -17.25 -30.95 -6.65
C LEU A 11 -16.40 -31.94 -7.47
N SER A 12 -16.53 -31.90 -8.78
CA SER A 12 -15.66 -32.65 -9.68
C SER A 12 -14.21 -32.13 -9.61
N VAL A 13 -13.26 -32.98 -9.94
CA VAL A 13 -11.83 -32.56 -10.01
C VAL A 13 -11.65 -31.42 -10.99
N GLU A 14 -12.38 -31.44 -12.12
CA GLU A 14 -12.36 -30.36 -13.13
C GLU A 14 -12.83 -29.03 -12.53
N GLU A 15 -13.93 -29.04 -11.79
CA GLU A 15 -14.43 -27.82 -11.13
C GLU A 15 -13.45 -27.28 -10.09
N ILE A 16 -12.80 -28.12 -9.32
CA ILE A 16 -11.76 -27.74 -8.35
C ILE A 16 -10.60 -27.05 -9.07
N VAL A 17 -10.12 -27.63 -10.17
CA VAL A 17 -9.03 -27.06 -10.98
C VAL A 17 -9.42 -25.72 -11.57
N ILE A 18 -10.63 -25.60 -12.10
CA ILE A 18 -11.13 -24.34 -12.68
C ILE A 18 -11.19 -23.25 -11.60
N ARG A 19 -11.73 -23.53 -10.40
CA ARG A 19 -11.82 -22.56 -9.32
C ARG A 19 -10.43 -22.11 -8.86
N LEU A 20 -9.51 -23.03 -8.66
CA LEU A 20 -8.14 -22.70 -8.26
C LEU A 20 -7.42 -21.87 -9.34
N ALA A 21 -7.58 -22.23 -10.62
CA ALA A 21 -7.00 -21.48 -11.72
C ALA A 21 -7.60 -20.06 -11.83
N CYS A 22 -8.91 -19.92 -11.68
CA CYS A 22 -9.58 -18.61 -11.66
C CYS A 22 -9.11 -17.74 -10.48
N ALA A 23 -8.98 -18.31 -9.28
CA ALA A 23 -8.48 -17.59 -8.11
C ALA A 23 -7.03 -17.13 -8.33
N MET A 24 -6.19 -17.99 -8.89
CA MET A 24 -4.81 -17.66 -9.24
C MET A 24 -4.74 -16.52 -10.24
N LEU A 25 -5.58 -16.54 -11.29
CA LEU A 25 -5.65 -15.47 -12.29
C LEU A 25 -6.10 -14.14 -11.67
N ILE A 26 -7.15 -14.13 -10.85
CA ILE A 26 -7.64 -12.94 -10.16
C ILE A 26 -6.56 -12.35 -9.25
N GLY A 27 -5.90 -13.19 -8.45
CA GLY A 27 -4.79 -12.75 -7.60
C GLY A 27 -3.62 -12.21 -8.41
N SER A 28 -3.32 -12.84 -9.56
CA SER A 28 -2.26 -12.38 -10.46
C SER A 28 -2.55 -11.01 -11.05
N VAL A 29 -3.77 -10.74 -11.51
CA VAL A 29 -4.15 -9.44 -12.11
C VAL A 29 -3.95 -8.30 -11.10
N ILE A 30 -4.43 -8.47 -9.85
CA ILE A 30 -4.21 -7.46 -8.80
C ILE A 30 -2.72 -7.36 -8.45
N GLY A 31 -2.05 -8.51 -8.31
CA GLY A 31 -0.65 -8.57 -7.93
C GLY A 31 0.29 -7.93 -8.95
N VAL A 32 0.02 -8.08 -10.25
CA VAL A 32 0.75 -7.42 -11.35
C VAL A 32 0.64 -5.92 -11.23
N GLU A 33 -0.55 -5.38 -11.01
CA GLU A 33 -0.76 -3.95 -10.81
C GLU A 33 0.06 -3.43 -9.61
N ARG A 34 0.07 -4.19 -8.49
CA ARG A 34 0.85 -3.85 -7.30
C ARG A 34 2.37 -3.90 -7.54
N GLU A 35 2.83 -4.89 -8.32
CA GLU A 35 4.23 -5.02 -8.73
C GLU A 35 4.67 -3.83 -9.59
N PHE A 36 3.89 -3.46 -10.62
CA PHE A 36 4.18 -2.29 -11.48
C PHE A 36 4.20 -0.96 -10.71
N THR A 37 3.40 -0.84 -9.66
CA THR A 37 3.38 0.36 -8.80
C THR A 37 4.39 0.29 -7.65
N HIS A 38 5.31 -0.70 -7.64
CA HIS A 38 6.37 -0.89 -6.63
C HIS A 38 5.85 -0.93 -5.19
N ARG A 39 4.72 -1.64 -4.96
CA ARG A 39 4.14 -1.81 -3.64
C ARG A 39 4.74 -3.03 -2.91
N PRO A 40 4.76 -3.04 -1.56
CA PRO A 40 5.43 -4.10 -0.78
C PRO A 40 4.95 -5.53 -1.07
N ALA A 41 3.65 -5.72 -1.37
CA ALA A 41 3.08 -7.01 -1.76
C ALA A 41 2.73 -6.98 -3.25
N GLY A 42 3.41 -7.80 -4.04
CA GLY A 42 3.26 -7.90 -5.50
C GLY A 42 2.54 -9.18 -5.94
N LEU A 43 2.88 -9.64 -7.14
CA LEU A 43 2.27 -10.76 -7.86
C LEU A 43 2.15 -12.03 -7.01
N ARG A 44 3.28 -12.51 -6.46
CA ARG A 44 3.33 -13.78 -5.72
C ARG A 44 2.44 -13.75 -4.48
N THR A 45 2.44 -12.65 -3.75
CA THR A 45 1.67 -12.51 -2.51
C THR A 45 0.17 -12.57 -2.79
N HIS A 46 -0.34 -11.76 -3.73
CA HIS A 46 -1.76 -11.73 -4.05
C HIS A 46 -2.26 -13.05 -4.65
N MET A 47 -1.46 -13.66 -5.52
CA MET A 47 -1.76 -14.97 -6.11
C MET A 47 -1.89 -16.06 -5.04
N LEU A 48 -0.94 -16.16 -4.11
CA LEU A 48 -0.96 -17.17 -3.05
C LEU A 48 -2.11 -16.93 -2.06
N VAL A 49 -2.42 -15.70 -1.73
CA VAL A 49 -3.55 -15.36 -0.84
C VAL A 49 -4.89 -15.73 -1.49
N ALA A 50 -5.10 -15.39 -2.76
CA ALA A 50 -6.32 -15.78 -3.48
C ALA A 50 -6.47 -17.29 -3.58
N LEU A 51 -5.39 -17.98 -3.93
CA LEU A 51 -5.34 -19.44 -4.07
C LEU A 51 -5.64 -20.13 -2.74
N GLY A 52 -4.98 -19.71 -1.65
CA GLY A 52 -5.20 -20.27 -0.30
C GLY A 52 -6.63 -20.07 0.19
N ALA A 53 -7.18 -18.86 0.00
CA ALA A 53 -8.56 -18.54 0.36
C ALA A 53 -9.58 -19.37 -0.44
N CYS A 54 -9.35 -19.56 -1.74
CA CYS A 54 -10.16 -20.42 -2.61
C CYS A 54 -10.10 -21.89 -2.15
N ALA A 55 -8.92 -22.43 -1.88
CA ALA A 55 -8.74 -23.79 -1.42
C ALA A 55 -9.47 -24.06 -0.09
N VAL A 56 -9.40 -23.12 0.85
CA VAL A 56 -10.12 -23.22 2.13
C VAL A 56 -11.64 -23.25 1.92
N MET A 57 -12.16 -22.40 1.02
CA MET A 57 -13.61 -22.39 0.73
C MET A 57 -14.07 -23.68 0.06
N ILE A 58 -13.32 -24.22 -0.91
CA ILE A 58 -13.57 -25.52 -1.54
C ILE A 58 -13.60 -26.62 -0.48
N THR A 59 -12.57 -26.66 0.37
CA THR A 59 -12.47 -27.65 1.46
C THR A 59 -13.66 -27.53 2.41
N SER A 60 -14.09 -26.32 2.74
CA SER A 60 -15.22 -26.08 3.61
C SER A 60 -16.54 -26.63 3.03
N GLN A 61 -16.76 -26.44 1.72
CA GLN A 61 -17.91 -27.00 1.03
C GLN A 61 -17.87 -28.54 0.99
N MET A 62 -16.70 -29.11 0.71
CA MET A 62 -16.53 -30.57 0.70
C MET A 62 -16.78 -31.21 2.05
N LEU A 63 -16.26 -30.61 3.14
CA LEU A 63 -16.51 -31.07 4.50
C LEU A 63 -18.00 -30.99 4.86
N PHE A 64 -18.67 -29.89 4.51
CA PHE A 64 -20.10 -29.76 4.71
C PHE A 64 -20.89 -30.87 4.00
N CYS A 65 -20.59 -31.13 2.73
CA CYS A 65 -21.23 -32.22 1.97
C CYS A 65 -20.96 -33.62 2.58
N GLN A 66 -19.70 -33.85 3.01
CA GLN A 66 -19.28 -35.13 3.58
C GLN A 66 -19.98 -35.46 4.92
N TYR A 67 -20.17 -34.48 5.80
CA TYR A 67 -20.70 -34.71 7.14
C TYR A 67 -22.22 -34.46 7.30
N ARG A 68 -22.86 -33.82 6.31
CA ARG A 68 -24.31 -33.57 6.30
C ARG A 68 -25.17 -34.83 6.46
N PRO A 69 -24.85 -35.98 5.80
CA PRO A 69 -25.64 -37.20 5.95
C PRO A 69 -25.64 -37.75 7.37
N TYR A 70 -24.65 -37.42 8.18
CA TYR A 70 -24.53 -37.84 9.58
C TYR A 70 -25.22 -36.89 10.56
N GLY A 71 -26.09 -35.98 10.07
CA GLY A 71 -26.83 -35.01 10.89
C GLY A 71 -26.01 -33.83 11.37
N ALA A 72 -24.82 -33.61 10.80
CA ALA A 72 -24.00 -32.45 11.14
C ALA A 72 -24.65 -31.17 10.60
N THR A 73 -24.86 -30.19 11.48
CA THR A 73 -25.34 -28.83 11.15
C THR A 73 -24.17 -27.86 10.96
N ALA A 74 -23.10 -28.33 10.30
CA ALA A 74 -21.93 -27.51 10.09
C ALA A 74 -22.24 -26.33 9.15
N ASP A 75 -21.76 -25.14 9.50
CA ASP A 75 -21.83 -23.96 8.63
C ASP A 75 -20.70 -24.02 7.59
N PRO A 76 -21.02 -24.05 6.27
CA PRO A 76 -20.01 -24.08 5.22
C PRO A 76 -19.21 -22.77 5.14
N GLY A 77 -19.66 -21.68 5.77
CA GLY A 77 -18.94 -20.42 5.85
C GLY A 77 -17.88 -20.35 6.96
N ARG A 78 -17.88 -21.33 7.87
CA ARG A 78 -17.06 -21.26 9.10
C ARG A 78 -15.56 -21.19 8.86
N LEU A 79 -15.02 -21.98 7.93
CA LEU A 79 -13.59 -21.97 7.63
C LEU A 79 -13.19 -20.68 6.88
N SER A 80 -14.04 -20.22 5.96
CA SER A 80 -13.77 -18.97 5.23
C SER A 80 -13.85 -17.73 6.14
N ALA A 81 -14.70 -17.72 7.17
CA ALA A 81 -14.69 -16.68 8.19
C ALA A 81 -13.35 -16.59 8.93
N GLN A 82 -12.68 -17.73 9.20
CA GLN A 82 -11.34 -17.76 9.79
C GLN A 82 -10.28 -17.23 8.83
N VAL A 83 -10.43 -17.46 7.51
CA VAL A 83 -9.51 -16.87 6.50
C VAL A 83 -9.60 -15.35 6.54
N ILE A 84 -10.81 -14.78 6.56
CA ILE A 84 -11.04 -13.33 6.62
C ILE A 84 -10.36 -12.71 7.85
N ALA A 85 -10.49 -13.37 9.01
CA ALA A 85 -9.82 -12.94 10.23
C ALA A 85 -8.29 -13.10 10.15
N GLY A 86 -7.83 -14.27 9.65
CA GLY A 86 -6.40 -14.61 9.58
C GLY A 86 -5.60 -13.76 8.59
N VAL A 87 -6.19 -13.36 7.48
CA VAL A 87 -5.55 -12.48 6.48
C VAL A 87 -5.23 -11.10 7.07
N GLY A 88 -5.94 -10.67 8.11
CA GLY A 88 -5.62 -9.45 8.85
C GLY A 88 -4.18 -9.43 9.38
N PHE A 89 -3.65 -10.59 9.80
CA PHE A 89 -2.24 -10.72 10.23
C PHE A 89 -1.25 -10.44 9.07
N LEU A 90 -1.52 -10.98 7.86
CA LEU A 90 -0.70 -10.70 6.68
C LEU A 90 -0.77 -9.23 6.29
N GLY A 91 -1.99 -8.65 6.34
CA GLY A 91 -2.19 -7.22 6.11
C GLY A 91 -1.40 -6.36 7.09
N ALA A 92 -1.46 -6.66 8.38
CA ALA A 92 -0.71 -5.96 9.42
C ALA A 92 0.81 -6.01 9.18
N GLY A 93 1.32 -7.14 8.68
CA GLY A 93 2.74 -7.30 8.32
C GLY A 93 3.22 -6.39 7.19
N THR A 94 2.30 -5.79 6.41
CA THR A 94 2.65 -4.82 5.35
C THR A 94 2.58 -3.36 5.81
N ILE A 95 2.07 -3.10 7.01
CA ILE A 95 1.92 -1.75 7.56
C ILE A 95 3.18 -1.38 8.30
N LEU A 96 3.88 -0.36 7.81
CA LEU A 96 5.11 0.16 8.40
C LEU A 96 4.85 1.57 8.94
N ARG A 97 5.31 1.82 10.15
CA ARG A 97 5.27 3.14 10.79
C ARG A 97 6.68 3.72 10.87
N GLU A 98 6.88 4.83 10.19
CA GLU A 98 8.12 5.61 10.21
C GLU A 98 7.84 6.97 10.89
N GLY A 99 8.08 7.07 12.18
CA GLY A 99 7.71 8.24 12.96
C GLY A 99 6.20 8.50 12.98
N VAL A 100 5.76 9.59 12.36
CA VAL A 100 4.33 9.98 12.22
C VAL A 100 3.69 9.47 10.93
N ILE A 101 4.48 8.91 10.02
CA ILE A 101 4.01 8.43 8.70
C ILE A 101 3.68 6.95 8.80
N VAL A 102 2.51 6.56 8.29
CA VAL A 102 2.08 5.17 8.16
C VAL A 102 2.00 4.81 6.70
N LYS A 103 2.74 3.78 6.28
CA LYS A 103 2.78 3.25 4.91
C LYS A 103 2.15 1.85 4.88
N GLY A 104 1.70 1.39 3.70
CA GLY A 104 1.24 0.01 3.49
C GLY A 104 -0.26 -0.24 3.74
N LEU A 105 -1.06 0.75 4.16
CA LEU A 105 -2.50 0.59 4.43
C LEU A 105 -3.27 0.08 3.20
N THR A 106 -3.04 0.65 2.02
CA THR A 106 -3.68 0.21 0.77
C THR A 106 -3.25 -1.21 0.39
N THR A 107 -1.99 -1.57 0.64
CA THR A 107 -1.47 -2.92 0.41
C THR A 107 -2.16 -3.93 1.34
N ALA A 108 -2.31 -3.60 2.62
CA ALA A 108 -3.04 -4.43 3.58
C ALA A 108 -4.50 -4.66 3.14
N ALA A 109 -5.17 -3.58 2.70
CA ALA A 109 -6.54 -3.65 2.19
C ALA A 109 -6.64 -4.50 0.90
N SER A 110 -5.67 -4.42 -0.02
CA SER A 110 -5.67 -5.22 -1.25
C SER A 110 -5.45 -6.72 -0.98
N ILE A 111 -4.61 -7.08 -0.01
CA ILE A 111 -4.41 -8.46 0.44
C ILE A 111 -5.71 -9.03 1.03
N TRP A 112 -6.40 -8.26 1.87
CA TRP A 112 -7.68 -8.66 2.43
C TRP A 112 -8.74 -8.82 1.35
N ALA A 113 -8.84 -7.87 0.43
CA ALA A 113 -9.82 -7.89 -0.66
C ALA A 113 -9.61 -9.08 -1.61
N VAL A 114 -8.36 -9.39 -1.97
CA VAL A 114 -8.06 -10.53 -2.85
C VAL A 114 -8.39 -11.88 -2.17
N ALA A 115 -8.24 -11.99 -0.85
CA ALA A 115 -8.69 -13.18 -0.11
C ALA A 115 -10.21 -13.35 -0.21
N CYS A 116 -10.99 -12.27 -0.07
CA CYS A 116 -12.44 -12.29 -0.25
C CYS A 116 -12.83 -12.76 -1.66
N LEU A 117 -12.12 -12.30 -2.71
CA LEU A 117 -12.34 -12.76 -4.08
C LEU A 117 -12.01 -14.26 -4.24
N GLY A 118 -10.92 -14.72 -3.61
CA GLY A 118 -10.57 -16.14 -3.57
C GLY A 118 -11.67 -16.99 -2.94
N ILE A 119 -12.25 -16.54 -1.82
CA ILE A 119 -13.42 -17.20 -1.20
C ILE A 119 -14.62 -17.24 -2.15
N ALA A 120 -14.92 -16.11 -2.81
CA ALA A 120 -16.04 -16.04 -3.75
C ALA A 120 -15.88 -17.03 -4.91
N VAL A 121 -14.68 -17.13 -5.50
CA VAL A 121 -14.35 -18.10 -6.55
C VAL A 121 -14.45 -19.53 -6.00
N GLY A 122 -13.89 -19.79 -4.81
CA GLY A 122 -13.97 -21.08 -4.15
C GLY A 122 -15.40 -21.53 -3.86
N ALA A 123 -16.31 -20.57 -3.62
CA ALA A 123 -17.73 -20.81 -3.47
C ALA A 123 -18.48 -21.00 -4.81
N GLY A 124 -17.84 -20.77 -5.96
CA GLY A 124 -18.44 -20.82 -7.29
C GLY A 124 -19.14 -19.52 -7.73
N TYR A 125 -19.01 -18.42 -6.95
CA TYR A 125 -19.61 -17.12 -7.27
C TYR A 125 -18.70 -16.29 -8.20
N TYR A 126 -18.46 -16.78 -9.40
CA TYR A 126 -17.57 -16.14 -10.39
C TYR A 126 -17.98 -14.72 -10.75
N THR A 127 -19.30 -14.47 -10.87
CA THR A 127 -19.83 -13.13 -11.20
C THR A 127 -19.46 -12.13 -10.10
N VAL A 128 -19.60 -12.50 -8.84
CA VAL A 128 -19.23 -11.66 -7.69
C VAL A 128 -17.73 -11.38 -7.70
N ALA A 129 -16.92 -12.41 -7.97
CA ALA A 129 -15.48 -12.29 -8.02
C ALA A 129 -15.02 -11.38 -9.17
N LEU A 130 -15.62 -11.48 -10.36
CA LEU A 130 -15.27 -10.64 -11.52
C LEU A 130 -15.68 -9.17 -11.33
N ILE A 131 -16.88 -8.92 -10.82
CA ILE A 131 -17.33 -7.55 -10.51
C ILE A 131 -16.43 -6.96 -9.41
N GLY A 132 -16.16 -7.74 -8.36
CA GLY A 132 -15.27 -7.32 -7.28
C GLY A 132 -13.86 -7.01 -7.76
N LEU A 133 -13.29 -7.84 -8.65
CA LEU A 133 -12.00 -7.59 -9.30
C LEU A 133 -12.00 -6.24 -10.03
N GLY A 134 -13.05 -5.98 -10.83
CA GLY A 134 -13.19 -4.71 -11.56
C GLY A 134 -13.23 -3.51 -10.61
N CYS A 135 -14.03 -3.59 -9.54
CA CYS A 135 -14.10 -2.53 -8.52
C CYS A 135 -12.77 -2.30 -7.81
N ILE A 136 -12.04 -3.37 -7.46
CA ILE A 136 -10.73 -3.26 -6.81
C ILE A 136 -9.73 -2.60 -7.76
N LEU A 137 -9.65 -3.03 -9.03
CA LEU A 137 -8.75 -2.43 -10.01
C LEU A 137 -9.06 -0.95 -10.25
N ILE A 138 -10.33 -0.58 -10.36
CA ILE A 138 -10.74 0.83 -10.46
C ILE A 138 -10.28 1.59 -9.21
N SER A 139 -10.46 1.02 -8.02
CA SER A 139 -10.04 1.65 -6.77
C SER A 139 -8.53 1.87 -6.72
N LEU A 140 -7.74 0.88 -7.15
CA LEU A 140 -6.28 0.93 -7.08
C LEU A 140 -5.65 1.86 -8.14
N THR A 141 -6.23 1.88 -9.37
CA THR A 141 -5.64 2.61 -10.50
C THR A 141 -6.27 3.99 -10.70
N PHE A 142 -7.61 4.06 -10.79
CA PHE A 142 -8.31 5.31 -11.10
C PHE A 142 -8.19 6.33 -9.97
N PHE A 143 -8.38 5.90 -8.71
CA PHE A 143 -8.27 6.83 -7.58
C PHE A 143 -6.83 7.27 -7.35
N GLU A 144 -5.82 6.44 -7.61
CA GLU A 144 -4.42 6.85 -7.58
C GLU A 144 -4.14 7.91 -8.66
N TRP A 145 -4.59 7.68 -9.91
CA TRP A 145 -4.48 8.67 -10.98
C TRP A 145 -5.22 9.98 -10.64
N LEU A 146 -6.43 9.88 -10.10
CA LEU A 146 -7.23 11.05 -9.69
C LEU A 146 -6.54 11.82 -8.56
N GLN A 147 -6.00 11.12 -7.57
CA GLN A 147 -5.23 11.71 -6.48
C GLN A 147 -4.00 12.45 -7.02
N HIS A 148 -3.23 11.82 -7.91
CA HIS A 148 -2.10 12.47 -8.58
C HIS A 148 -2.54 13.70 -9.38
N LYS A 149 -3.64 13.64 -10.11
CA LYS A 149 -4.15 14.78 -10.90
C LYS A 149 -4.64 15.93 -10.04
N LEU A 150 -5.37 15.64 -8.96
CA LEU A 150 -5.96 16.66 -8.07
C LEU A 150 -4.94 17.26 -7.09
N PHE A 151 -4.01 16.43 -6.60
CA PHE A 151 -3.09 16.81 -5.53
C PHE A 151 -1.64 17.02 -5.96
N ARG A 152 -1.27 16.62 -7.20
CA ARG A 152 0.11 16.74 -7.76
C ARG A 152 0.71 18.14 -7.68
N ASN A 153 -0.13 19.17 -7.52
CA ASN A 153 0.31 20.57 -7.47
C ASN A 153 0.33 21.18 -6.06
N ARG A 154 0.04 20.40 -5.00
CA ARG A 154 -0.10 21.02 -3.69
C ARG A 154 1.19 21.11 -2.88
N PHE A 155 2.08 20.12 -2.98
CA PHE A 155 3.33 20.14 -2.22
C PHE A 155 4.45 19.47 -3.00
N ASN A 156 5.51 20.20 -3.32
CA ASN A 156 6.78 19.63 -3.73
C ASN A 156 7.67 19.55 -2.50
N ARG A 157 7.95 18.31 -2.06
CA ARG A 157 8.82 18.05 -0.92
C ARG A 157 10.26 17.91 -1.38
N TYR A 158 11.15 18.61 -0.71
CA TYR A 158 12.59 18.55 -0.95
C TYR A 158 13.30 18.27 0.37
N THR A 159 14.32 17.42 0.32
CA THR A 159 15.30 17.25 1.40
C THR A 159 16.48 18.15 1.11
N PHE A 160 16.84 18.96 2.07
CA PHE A 160 18.03 19.79 2.03
C PHE A 160 19.07 19.23 2.99
N THR A 161 20.31 19.13 2.55
CA THR A 161 21.46 18.83 3.39
C THR A 161 22.42 20.01 3.26
N VAL A 162 22.67 20.69 4.36
CA VAL A 162 23.44 21.92 4.43
C VAL A 162 24.58 21.74 5.43
N LYS A 163 25.79 22.08 5.04
CA LYS A 163 26.94 22.11 5.95
C LYS A 163 27.21 23.54 6.41
N CYS A 164 27.43 23.72 7.71
CA CYS A 164 27.69 25.01 8.33
C CYS A 164 28.71 24.87 9.48
N THR A 165 29.33 25.99 9.87
CA THR A 165 30.23 26.05 11.04
C THR A 165 29.48 26.28 12.34
N ASP A 166 28.42 27.10 12.30
CA ASP A 166 27.61 27.45 13.47
C ASP A 166 26.16 27.04 13.28
N VAL A 167 25.69 26.07 14.09
CA VAL A 167 24.33 25.48 13.97
C VAL A 167 23.22 26.47 14.32
N VAL A 168 23.37 27.25 15.38
CA VAL A 168 22.30 28.12 15.88
C VAL A 168 21.95 29.23 14.90
N PRO A 169 22.90 30.03 14.38
CA PRO A 169 22.60 31.03 13.37
C PRO A 169 22.09 30.43 12.06
N ALA A 170 22.59 29.23 11.69
CA ALA A 170 22.16 28.54 10.48
C ALA A 170 20.68 28.12 10.58
N ILE A 171 20.24 27.55 11.68
CA ILE A 171 18.84 27.15 11.89
C ILE A 171 17.92 28.38 11.94
N GLU A 172 18.29 29.43 12.62
CA GLU A 172 17.50 30.68 12.70
C GLU A 172 17.29 31.27 11.31
N LYS A 173 18.33 31.31 10.51
CA LYS A 173 18.29 31.83 9.15
C LYS A 173 17.45 30.95 8.21
N ILE A 174 17.65 29.61 8.23
CA ILE A 174 16.85 28.66 7.47
C ILE A 174 15.37 28.81 7.83
N THR A 175 15.05 28.93 9.12
CA THR A 175 13.66 29.06 9.57
C THR A 175 13.02 30.35 9.09
N THR A 176 13.77 31.46 9.13
CA THR A 176 13.31 32.77 8.63
C THR A 176 13.08 32.76 7.12
N MET A 177 14.00 32.16 6.36
CA MET A 177 13.88 32.02 4.90
C MET A 177 12.67 31.17 4.50
N ILE A 178 12.42 30.06 5.23
CA ILE A 178 11.27 29.17 4.99
C ILE A 178 9.95 29.89 5.29
N HIS A 179 9.90 30.66 6.38
CA HIS A 179 8.73 31.43 6.74
C HIS A 179 8.40 32.49 5.67
N ASN A 180 9.39 33.19 5.15
CA ASN A 180 9.23 34.23 4.12
C ASN A 180 8.76 33.66 2.77
N LYS A 181 8.93 32.35 2.51
CA LYS A 181 8.58 31.71 1.23
C LYS A 181 7.30 30.86 1.30
N ASP A 182 6.52 31.00 2.37
CA ASP A 182 5.27 30.21 2.51
C ASP A 182 5.53 28.70 2.42
N ALA A 183 6.68 28.27 2.90
CA ALA A 183 7.08 26.86 2.93
C ALA A 183 6.92 26.29 4.36
N ARG A 184 6.75 24.99 4.44
CA ARG A 184 6.70 24.29 5.73
C ARG A 184 7.93 23.42 5.88
N MET A 185 8.58 23.53 7.03
CA MET A 185 9.68 22.66 7.39
C MET A 185 9.15 21.51 8.24
N SER A 186 9.61 20.30 7.94
CA SER A 186 9.37 19.11 8.76
C SER A 186 10.68 18.38 8.92
N THR A 187 10.92 17.80 10.08
CA THR A 187 12.11 17.02 10.41
C THR A 187 13.41 17.82 10.24
N ILE A 188 14.07 18.12 11.35
CA ILE A 188 15.44 18.64 11.35
C ILE A 188 16.30 17.61 12.05
N GLN A 189 17.41 17.23 11.39
CA GLN A 189 18.46 16.40 11.95
C GLN A 189 19.76 17.19 11.89
N VAL A 190 20.52 17.16 12.97
CA VAL A 190 21.82 17.82 13.05
C VAL A 190 22.82 16.75 13.40
N GLU A 191 23.87 16.62 12.58
CA GLU A 191 24.98 15.69 12.78
C GLU A 191 26.28 16.47 12.83
N ASP A 192 27.14 16.14 13.76
CA ASP A 192 28.48 16.71 13.87
C ASP A 192 29.45 15.86 13.02
N GLU A 193 30.03 16.44 11.97
CA GLU A 193 31.03 15.77 11.12
C GLU A 193 32.46 15.90 11.72
N GLY A 194 32.62 16.61 12.82
CA GLY A 194 33.94 16.93 13.37
C GLY A 194 34.61 18.11 12.67
N GLN A 195 35.78 18.51 13.17
CA GLN A 195 36.56 19.68 12.67
C GLN A 195 35.78 21.01 12.70
N GLY A 196 34.75 21.14 13.53
CA GLY A 196 33.92 22.35 13.60
C GLY A 196 32.93 22.53 12.44
N VAL A 197 32.61 21.45 11.72
CA VAL A 197 31.60 21.45 10.67
C VAL A 197 30.41 20.59 11.09
N CYS A 198 29.23 21.18 11.02
CA CYS A 198 27.97 20.50 11.31
C CYS A 198 27.14 20.34 10.03
N MET A 199 26.47 19.21 9.90
CA MET A 199 25.55 18.91 8.82
C MET A 199 24.11 19.00 9.33
N ILE A 200 23.30 19.84 8.68
CA ILE A 200 21.88 20.00 8.98
C ILE A 200 21.09 19.41 7.81
N THR A 201 20.27 18.38 8.09
CA THR A 201 19.35 17.79 7.11
C THR A 201 17.91 18.13 7.51
N PHE A 202 17.16 18.72 6.59
CA PHE A 202 15.77 19.07 6.84
C PHE A 202 14.89 18.88 5.59
N ASN A 203 13.60 18.61 5.82
CA ASN A 203 12.63 18.48 4.75
C ASN A 203 11.80 19.76 4.66
N THR A 204 11.57 20.23 3.42
CA THR A 204 10.77 21.43 3.18
C THR A 204 9.70 21.15 2.13
N ASP A 205 8.46 21.53 2.44
CA ASP A 205 7.31 21.42 1.54
C ASP A 205 6.98 22.79 0.95
N PHE A 206 7.18 22.97 -0.37
CA PHE A 206 6.78 24.18 -1.09
C PHE A 206 5.38 23.97 -1.70
N ALA A 207 4.41 24.82 -1.32
CA ALA A 207 3.03 24.70 -1.75
C ALA A 207 2.74 25.47 -3.06
N GLY A 208 1.85 24.94 -3.91
CA GLY A 208 1.22 25.64 -5.05
C GLY A 208 1.99 25.62 -6.36
N ARG A 209 1.41 26.30 -7.40
CA ARG A 209 1.88 26.27 -8.79
C ARG A 209 3.31 26.78 -9.02
N HIS A 210 3.84 27.57 -8.11
CA HIS A 210 5.18 28.20 -8.22
C HIS A 210 6.20 27.55 -7.27
N ALA A 211 5.92 26.33 -6.76
CA ALA A 211 6.79 25.63 -5.83
C ALA A 211 8.23 25.46 -6.34
N GLN A 212 8.41 25.18 -7.62
CA GLN A 212 9.73 25.05 -8.22
C GLN A 212 10.51 26.38 -8.26
N LYS A 213 9.86 27.48 -8.61
CA LYS A 213 10.48 28.82 -8.58
C LYS A 213 10.88 29.23 -7.16
N ARG A 214 10.05 28.89 -6.16
CA ARG A 214 10.36 29.16 -4.75
C ARG A 214 11.50 28.31 -4.24
N HIS A 215 11.58 27.04 -4.65
CA HIS A 215 12.71 26.17 -4.37
C HIS A 215 14.02 26.70 -4.96
N GLU A 216 14.03 27.09 -6.24
CA GLU A 216 15.21 27.68 -6.89
C GLU A 216 15.63 29.00 -6.21
N ALA A 217 14.68 29.84 -5.84
CA ALA A 217 14.95 31.07 -5.10
C ALA A 217 15.48 30.79 -3.67
N PHE A 218 15.02 29.72 -3.04
CA PHE A 218 15.51 29.31 -1.73
C PHE A 218 16.94 28.77 -1.80
N ILE A 219 17.28 27.97 -2.82
CA ILE A 219 18.66 27.50 -3.04
C ILE A 219 19.61 28.69 -3.28
N ARG A 220 19.21 29.64 -4.13
CA ARG A 220 20.05 30.82 -4.40
C ARG A 220 20.35 31.60 -3.13
N GLU A 221 19.32 31.88 -2.33
CA GLU A 221 19.45 32.61 -1.09
C GLU A 221 20.34 31.89 -0.04
N LEU A 222 20.27 30.55 0.01
CA LEU A 222 21.18 29.75 0.83
C LEU A 222 22.62 29.81 0.28
N THR A 223 22.79 29.76 -1.06
CA THR A 223 24.13 29.74 -1.70
C THR A 223 24.83 31.10 -1.58
N ASP A 224 24.07 32.19 -1.58
CA ASP A 224 24.61 33.53 -1.44
C ASP A 224 25.08 33.86 0.00
N ASP A 225 24.79 32.97 0.95
CA ASP A 225 25.11 33.16 2.35
C ASP A 225 26.41 32.47 2.76
N SER A 226 27.36 33.25 3.23
CA SER A 226 28.68 32.80 3.65
C SER A 226 28.71 31.85 4.87
N ASN A 227 27.57 31.69 5.59
CA ASN A 227 27.46 30.77 6.73
C ASN A 227 27.32 29.30 6.28
N PHE A 228 27.01 29.06 5.01
CA PHE A 228 26.82 27.71 4.48
C PHE A 228 27.99 27.29 3.58
N ILE A 229 28.63 26.18 3.92
CA ILE A 229 29.81 25.66 3.21
C ILE A 229 29.39 24.88 1.96
N SER A 230 28.34 24.08 2.08
CA SER A 230 27.81 23.29 0.96
C SER A 230 26.32 23.05 1.11
N ILE A 231 25.60 23.00 -0.01
CA ILE A 231 24.18 22.83 -0.06
C ILE A 231 23.85 21.74 -1.06
N LYS A 232 23.11 20.73 -0.64
CA LYS A 232 22.56 19.69 -1.49
C LYS A 232 21.05 19.67 -1.33
N SER A 233 20.30 19.60 -2.44
CA SER A 233 18.86 19.44 -2.40
C SER A 233 18.44 18.27 -3.28
N GLU A 234 17.58 17.41 -2.76
CA GLU A 234 17.01 16.27 -3.46
C GLU A 234 15.48 16.36 -3.39
N LYS A 235 14.81 16.11 -4.53
CA LYS A 235 13.36 16.05 -4.57
C LYS A 235 12.92 14.69 -4.06
N LEU A 236 12.11 14.67 -3.00
CA LEU A 236 11.47 13.44 -2.54
C LEU A 236 10.32 13.10 -3.50
N THR A 237 10.56 12.08 -4.34
CA THR A 237 9.51 11.39 -5.10
C THR A 237 8.82 10.41 -4.15
N GLY A 238 7.66 10.77 -3.66
CA GLY A 238 6.78 9.92 -2.86
C GLY A 238 5.68 9.30 -3.69
#